data_696f34054709b717936033f2a5708441
#
_entry.id   696f34054709b717936033f2a5708441
#
_cell.length_a   1.000
_cell.length_b   1.000
_cell.length_c   1.000
_cell.angle_alpha   90.00
_cell.angle_beta   90.00
_cell.angle_gamma   90.00
#
_symmetry.space_group_name_H-M   'P 1'
#
loop_
_entity.id
_entity.type
_entity.pdbx_description
1 polymer ?
#
loop_
_entity_poly.entity_id
_entity_poly.type
_entity_poly.pdbx_seq_one_letter_code
_entity_poly.pdbx_strand_id
1 'polypeptide(L)'
;MTIKDYFHIKEWVCPHVYDKHREYAWNFIDKRLLETILVIRERIGKPIVINNWGKGGQHTQRGLRCNICPIPKEKTWLEKLYMSAHCQGMGVDFNVVGMSVADVHKWLKENQILLPYPIRLEEPDGVNRVHLDVRSDGMHSITYFKA
;
A
#
# COMPACT_ATOMS: atom_id res chain seq x y z
N MET A 1 -19.84 -2.54 0.73
CA MET A 1 -18.83 -3.61 0.60
C MET A 1 -17.62 -3.31 1.48
N THR A 2 -16.89 -4.31 1.89
CA THR A 2 -15.69 -4.17 2.70
C THR A 2 -14.44 -4.48 1.86
N ILE A 3 -13.26 -4.17 2.41
CA ILE A 3 -11.99 -4.48 1.74
C ILE A 3 -11.86 -5.99 1.44
N LYS A 4 -12.43 -6.83 2.29
CA LYS A 4 -12.38 -8.30 2.14
C LYS A 4 -13.22 -8.82 0.98
N ASP A 5 -14.15 -8.01 0.45
CA ASP A 5 -14.92 -8.37 -0.74
C ASP A 5 -14.07 -8.26 -2.01
N TYR A 6 -12.98 -7.50 -1.96
CA TYR A 6 -12.09 -7.25 -3.10
C TYR A 6 -10.71 -7.89 -2.95
N PHE A 7 -10.25 -8.14 -1.72
CA PHE A 7 -8.89 -8.60 -1.46
C PHE A 7 -8.83 -9.77 -0.50
N HIS A 8 -7.85 -10.64 -0.73
CA HIS A 8 -7.42 -11.64 0.24
C HIS A 8 -6.28 -11.08 1.07
N ILE A 9 -6.14 -11.51 2.34
CA ILE A 9 -5.08 -11.01 3.23
C ILE A 9 -3.66 -11.19 2.67
N LYS A 10 -3.42 -12.24 1.87
CA LYS A 10 -2.13 -12.49 1.20
C LYS A 10 -1.70 -11.34 0.28
N GLU A 11 -2.64 -10.55 -0.20
CA GLU A 11 -2.35 -9.40 -1.05
C GLU A 11 -1.84 -8.21 -0.24
N TRP A 12 -2.05 -8.20 1.07
CA TRP A 12 -1.71 -7.09 1.96
C TRP A 12 -0.50 -7.33 2.84
N VAL A 13 -0.06 -8.56 3.00
CA VAL A 13 1.04 -8.92 3.90
C VAL A 13 2.06 -9.82 3.22
N CYS A 14 3.28 -9.86 3.78
CA CYS A 14 4.32 -10.80 3.33
C CYS A 14 3.99 -12.24 3.76
N PRO A 15 4.63 -13.24 3.14
CA PRO A 15 4.44 -14.64 3.53
C PRO A 15 4.72 -14.91 5.01
N HIS A 16 5.72 -14.26 5.59
CA HIS A 16 6.07 -14.46 7.01
C HIS A 16 4.92 -14.10 7.95
N VAL A 17 4.29 -12.95 7.71
CA VAL A 17 3.15 -12.49 8.53
C VAL A 17 1.95 -13.40 8.32
N TYR A 18 1.67 -13.77 7.07
CA TYR A 18 0.56 -14.66 6.76
C TYR A 18 0.73 -16.04 7.41
N ASP A 19 1.92 -16.62 7.33
CA ASP A 19 2.17 -17.97 7.88
C ASP A 19 1.93 -18.02 9.39
N LYS A 20 2.25 -16.93 10.10
CA LYS A 20 2.06 -16.86 11.54
C LYS A 20 0.67 -16.45 11.96
N HIS A 21 0.06 -15.47 11.30
CA HIS A 21 -1.14 -14.78 11.77
C HIS A 21 -2.40 -15.03 10.94
N ARG A 22 -2.28 -15.53 9.73
CA ARG A 22 -3.42 -15.81 8.84
C ARG A 22 -4.38 -14.61 8.75
N GLU A 23 -5.68 -14.82 8.88
CA GLU A 23 -6.69 -13.76 8.80
C GLU A 23 -6.55 -12.68 9.88
N TYR A 24 -5.94 -13.00 11.03
CA TYR A 24 -5.69 -12.02 12.07
C TYR A 24 -4.80 -10.87 11.58
N ALA A 25 -3.99 -11.10 10.54
CA ALA A 25 -3.09 -10.10 9.98
C ALA A 25 -3.81 -8.83 9.49
N TRP A 26 -5.11 -8.88 9.19
CA TRP A 26 -5.89 -7.69 8.89
C TRP A 26 -5.80 -6.64 9.99
N ASN A 27 -5.61 -7.05 11.24
CA ASN A 27 -5.50 -6.15 12.40
C ASN A 27 -4.19 -5.36 12.43
N PHE A 28 -3.19 -5.73 11.63
CA PHE A 28 -1.93 -5.00 11.51
C PHE A 28 -1.97 -3.89 10.47
N ILE A 29 -3.05 -3.79 9.71
CA ILE A 29 -3.20 -2.76 8.69
C ILE A 29 -4.02 -1.60 9.26
N ASP A 30 -3.53 -0.38 9.08
CA ASP A 30 -4.23 0.82 9.53
C ASP A 30 -5.58 0.94 8.83
N LYS A 31 -6.64 1.19 9.59
CA LYS A 31 -8.00 1.30 9.06
C LYS A 31 -8.15 2.39 8.01
N ARG A 32 -7.42 3.51 8.19
CA ARG A 32 -7.46 4.62 7.24
C ARG A 32 -6.93 4.19 5.88
N LEU A 33 -5.89 3.35 5.87
CA LEU A 33 -5.33 2.81 4.64
C LEU A 33 -6.34 1.87 3.96
N LEU A 34 -6.95 0.97 4.71
CA LEU A 34 -7.96 0.04 4.17
C LEU A 34 -9.15 0.79 3.57
N GLU A 35 -9.67 1.78 4.28
CA GLU A 35 -10.80 2.59 3.81
C GLU A 35 -10.43 3.40 2.56
N THR A 36 -9.23 3.95 2.51
CA THR A 36 -8.75 4.73 1.36
C THR A 36 -8.64 3.84 0.11
N ILE A 37 -8.01 2.69 0.23
CA ILE A 37 -7.88 1.75 -0.90
C ILE A 37 -9.25 1.21 -1.32
N LEU A 38 -10.15 0.97 -0.39
CA LEU A 38 -11.53 0.56 -0.72
C LEU A 38 -12.23 1.60 -1.59
N VAL A 39 -12.18 2.88 -1.21
CA VAL A 39 -12.77 3.98 -2.00
C VAL A 39 -12.15 4.02 -3.41
N ILE A 40 -10.82 3.95 -3.51
CA ILE A 40 -10.14 3.95 -4.80
C ILE A 40 -10.60 2.74 -5.65
N ARG A 41 -10.62 1.55 -5.07
CA ARG A 41 -11.04 0.31 -5.74
C ARG A 41 -12.47 0.42 -6.30
N GLU A 42 -13.39 0.91 -5.48
CA GLU A 42 -14.80 1.02 -5.86
C GLU A 42 -15.03 2.11 -6.91
N ARG A 43 -14.37 3.26 -6.75
CA ARG A 43 -14.56 4.41 -7.65
C ARG A 43 -13.90 4.22 -9.01
N ILE A 44 -12.71 3.67 -9.06
CA ILE A 44 -12.06 3.34 -10.35
C ILE A 44 -12.77 2.15 -11.01
N GLY A 45 -13.28 1.21 -10.22
CA GLY A 45 -13.97 0.02 -10.73
C GLY A 45 -13.06 -1.01 -11.40
N LYS A 46 -11.74 -0.92 -11.19
CA LYS A 46 -10.73 -1.82 -11.78
C LYS A 46 -9.96 -2.54 -10.68
N PRO A 47 -9.46 -3.77 -10.95
CA PRO A 47 -8.66 -4.48 -9.97
C PRO A 47 -7.39 -3.71 -9.58
N ILE A 48 -7.06 -3.77 -8.29
CA ILE A 48 -5.83 -3.23 -7.73
C ILE A 48 -4.93 -4.41 -7.35
N VAL A 49 -3.65 -4.36 -7.75
CA VAL A 49 -2.66 -5.38 -7.44
C VAL A 49 -1.65 -4.81 -6.46
N ILE A 50 -1.58 -5.42 -5.27
CA ILE A 50 -0.57 -5.13 -4.23
C ILE A 50 0.47 -6.24 -4.27
N ASN A 51 0.49 -7.17 -3.31
CA ASN A 51 1.25 -8.41 -3.40
C ASN A 51 0.52 -9.43 -4.28
N ASN A 52 1.26 -10.27 -4.98
CA ASN A 52 0.69 -11.33 -5.80
C ASN A 52 1.32 -12.71 -5.56
N TRP A 53 2.13 -12.83 -4.51
CA TRP A 53 2.80 -14.11 -4.18
C TRP A 53 1.80 -15.26 -3.92
N GLY A 54 0.63 -14.95 -3.38
CA GLY A 54 -0.43 -15.93 -3.15
C GLY A 54 -1.06 -16.48 -4.43
N LYS A 55 -0.81 -15.85 -5.58
CA LYS A 55 -1.27 -16.23 -6.91
C LYS A 55 -0.11 -16.64 -7.84
N GLY A 56 1.04 -16.99 -7.27
CA GLY A 56 2.22 -17.43 -8.02
C GLY A 56 3.12 -16.31 -8.54
N GLY A 57 2.86 -15.05 -8.18
CA GLY A 57 3.70 -13.92 -8.55
C GLY A 57 4.87 -13.72 -7.59
N GLN A 58 5.67 -12.69 -7.85
CA GLN A 58 6.92 -12.40 -7.11
C GLN A 58 6.80 -11.27 -6.10
N HIS A 59 5.71 -10.50 -6.11
CA HIS A 59 5.54 -9.37 -5.21
C HIS A 59 5.16 -9.83 -3.80
N THR A 60 6.07 -9.59 -2.85
CA THR A 60 5.92 -9.94 -1.44
C THR A 60 6.03 -8.75 -0.50
N GLN A 61 6.49 -7.58 -0.99
CA GLN A 61 6.91 -6.44 -0.18
C GLN A 61 6.13 -5.16 -0.46
N ARG A 62 5.02 -5.25 -1.16
CA ARG A 62 4.21 -4.10 -1.57
C ARG A 62 3.18 -3.69 -0.51
N GLY A 63 2.82 -4.57 0.40
CA GLY A 63 1.97 -4.30 1.55
C GLY A 63 2.76 -4.19 2.84
N LEU A 64 2.27 -4.79 3.92
CA LEU A 64 2.96 -4.84 5.19
C LEU A 64 4.25 -5.67 5.07
N ARG A 65 5.36 -5.08 5.48
CA ARG A 65 6.67 -5.74 5.58
C ARG A 65 6.99 -6.01 7.05
N CYS A 66 7.43 -7.22 7.35
CA CYS A 66 7.91 -7.56 8.69
C CYS A 66 9.44 -7.34 8.78
N ASN A 67 9.97 -7.50 10.01
CA ASN A 67 11.39 -7.29 10.29
C ASN A 67 12.34 -8.30 9.61
N ILE A 68 11.85 -9.45 9.17
CA ILE A 68 12.66 -10.45 8.47
C ILE A 68 12.51 -10.42 6.94
N CYS A 69 11.65 -9.54 6.40
CA CYS A 69 11.64 -9.26 4.97
C CYS A 69 12.97 -8.68 4.50
N PRO A 70 13.39 -8.90 3.23
CA PRO A 70 14.71 -8.50 2.75
C PRO A 70 15.08 -7.05 3.02
N ILE A 71 14.17 -6.10 2.75
CA ILE A 71 14.48 -4.67 2.90
C ILE A 71 14.66 -4.27 4.38
N PRO A 72 13.70 -4.54 5.31
CA PRO A 72 13.92 -4.25 6.73
C PRO A 72 15.11 -5.01 7.34
N LYS A 73 15.31 -6.26 6.92
CA LYS A 73 16.43 -7.07 7.38
C LYS A 73 17.78 -6.46 7.03
N GLU A 74 17.94 -5.97 5.80
CA GLU A 74 19.15 -5.28 5.37
C GLU A 74 19.38 -3.99 6.17
N LYS A 75 18.34 -3.19 6.39
CA LYS A 75 18.45 -1.96 7.20
C LYS A 75 18.88 -2.26 8.64
N THR A 76 18.34 -3.33 9.22
CA THR A 76 18.72 -3.79 10.56
C THR A 76 20.18 -4.24 10.59
N TRP A 77 20.61 -4.99 9.61
CA TRP A 77 22.02 -5.41 9.47
C TRP A 77 22.97 -4.21 9.38
N LEU A 78 22.56 -3.15 8.67
CA LEU A 78 23.34 -1.91 8.53
C LEU A 78 23.17 -0.95 9.71
N GLU A 79 22.48 -1.37 10.77
CA GLU A 79 22.17 -0.54 11.95
C GLU A 79 21.53 0.81 11.60
N LYS A 80 20.69 0.82 10.56
CA LYS A 80 19.97 2.02 10.13
C LYS A 80 18.56 2.03 10.71
N LEU A 81 18.14 3.20 11.21
CA LEU A 81 16.74 3.40 11.57
C LEU A 81 15.87 3.27 10.32
N TYR A 82 14.88 2.39 10.40
CA TYR A 82 13.96 2.15 9.29
C TYR A 82 12.52 2.09 9.79
N MET A 83 11.82 3.22 9.65
CA MET A 83 10.43 3.40 10.07
C MET A 83 9.56 3.59 8.83
N SER A 84 9.61 2.64 7.91
CA SER A 84 8.82 2.67 6.68
C SER A 84 7.32 2.58 6.97
N ALA A 85 6.51 3.29 6.20
CA ALA A 85 5.05 3.14 6.25
C ALA A 85 4.61 1.69 6.02
N HIS A 86 5.33 0.94 5.19
CA HIS A 86 5.07 -0.50 4.99
C HIS A 86 5.24 -1.32 6.27
N CYS A 87 6.25 -1.02 7.08
CA CYS A 87 6.48 -1.73 8.34
C CYS A 87 5.46 -1.37 9.42
N GLN A 88 4.81 -0.24 9.29
CA GLN A 88 3.79 0.24 10.22
C GLN A 88 2.35 -0.16 9.82
N GLY A 89 2.18 -0.86 8.71
CA GLY A 89 0.87 -1.18 8.17
C GLY A 89 0.11 0.05 7.65
N MET A 90 0.81 1.14 7.32
CA MET A 90 0.25 2.42 6.92
C MET A 90 0.45 2.75 5.44
N GLY A 91 1.15 1.92 4.69
CA GLY A 91 1.47 2.18 3.29
C GLY A 91 1.39 0.94 2.42
N VAL A 92 1.08 1.16 1.14
CA VAL A 92 1.06 0.14 0.10
C VAL A 92 1.67 0.66 -1.18
N ASP A 93 2.28 -0.25 -1.93
CA ASP A 93 2.62 -0.07 -3.33
C ASP A 93 1.62 -0.87 -4.16
N PHE A 94 1.06 -0.25 -5.19
CA PHE A 94 0.07 -0.94 -6.01
C PHE A 94 0.09 -0.49 -7.47
N ASN A 95 -0.53 -1.30 -8.31
CA ASN A 95 -0.90 -0.95 -9.67
C ASN A 95 -2.40 -1.17 -9.87
N VAL A 96 -2.99 -0.40 -10.76
CA VAL A 96 -4.38 -0.59 -11.20
C VAL A 96 -4.35 -1.23 -12.59
N VAL A 97 -5.06 -2.34 -12.73
CA VAL A 97 -5.11 -3.06 -14.02
C VAL A 97 -5.67 -2.16 -15.11
N GLY A 98 -4.93 -2.03 -16.21
CA GLY A 98 -5.34 -1.22 -17.36
C GLY A 98 -5.09 0.28 -17.22
N MET A 99 -4.39 0.72 -16.16
CA MET A 99 -3.99 2.11 -15.97
C MET A 99 -2.48 2.24 -15.76
N SER A 100 -1.87 3.25 -16.37
CA SER A 100 -0.48 3.59 -16.06
C SER A 100 -0.36 4.23 -14.67
N VAL A 101 0.84 4.28 -14.12
CA VAL A 101 1.10 4.99 -12.86
C VAL A 101 0.69 6.46 -12.98
N ALA A 102 1.01 7.11 -14.10
CA ALA A 102 0.63 8.50 -14.36
C ALA A 102 -0.90 8.68 -14.38
N ASP A 103 -1.64 7.76 -14.99
CA ASP A 103 -3.10 7.80 -15.02
C ASP A 103 -3.71 7.68 -13.62
N VAL A 104 -3.15 6.81 -12.78
CA VAL A 104 -3.62 6.67 -11.39
C VAL A 104 -3.35 7.94 -10.58
N HIS A 105 -2.16 8.54 -10.73
CA HIS A 105 -1.84 9.82 -10.08
C HIS A 105 -2.78 10.95 -10.52
N LYS A 106 -3.08 11.02 -11.82
CA LYS A 106 -4.03 11.99 -12.36
C LYS A 106 -5.42 11.78 -11.77
N TRP A 107 -5.88 10.54 -11.73
CA TRP A 107 -7.18 10.20 -11.14
C TRP A 107 -7.26 10.61 -9.67
N LEU A 108 -6.24 10.31 -8.88
CA LEU A 108 -6.18 10.67 -7.46
C LEU A 108 -6.22 12.19 -7.27
N LYS A 109 -5.47 12.93 -8.07
CA LYS A 109 -5.45 14.39 -8.01
C LYS A 109 -6.82 14.99 -8.35
N GLU A 110 -7.46 14.50 -9.40
CA GLU A 110 -8.76 14.99 -9.85
C GLU A 110 -9.90 14.59 -8.91
N ASN A 111 -9.74 13.51 -8.15
CA ASN A 111 -10.76 12.94 -7.27
C ASN A 111 -10.37 13.00 -5.78
N GLN A 112 -9.43 13.87 -5.41
CA GLN A 112 -8.95 13.95 -4.03
C GLN A 112 -10.04 14.26 -3.00
N ILE A 113 -11.12 14.89 -3.41
CA ILE A 113 -12.27 15.16 -2.53
C ILE A 113 -12.97 13.88 -2.08
N LEU A 114 -12.82 12.79 -2.81
CA LEU A 114 -13.41 11.49 -2.46
C LEU A 114 -12.57 10.71 -1.42
N LEU A 115 -11.32 11.12 -1.20
CA LEU A 115 -10.43 10.43 -0.27
C LEU A 115 -10.90 10.65 1.17
N PRO A 116 -11.10 9.58 1.95
CA PRO A 116 -11.63 9.69 3.30
C PRO A 116 -10.63 10.25 4.31
N TYR A 117 -9.33 10.20 4.00
CA TYR A 117 -8.24 10.68 4.85
C TYR A 117 -7.16 11.35 4.01
N PRO A 118 -6.36 12.24 4.60
CA PRO A 118 -5.16 12.76 3.96
C PRO A 118 -4.16 11.63 3.66
N ILE A 119 -3.55 11.68 2.48
CA ILE A 119 -2.57 10.67 2.03
C ILE A 119 -1.26 11.33 1.62
N ARG A 120 -0.21 10.50 1.57
CA ARG A 120 1.03 10.83 0.87
C ARG A 120 1.18 9.93 -0.35
N LEU A 121 1.74 10.49 -1.41
CA LEU A 121 2.10 9.78 -2.63
C LEU A 121 3.58 9.98 -2.92
N GLU A 122 4.30 8.91 -3.23
CA GLU A 122 5.62 9.02 -3.83
C GLU A 122 5.47 9.62 -5.23
N GLU A 123 6.33 10.59 -5.58
CA GLU A 123 6.32 11.18 -6.92
C GLU A 123 6.52 10.10 -7.97
N PRO A 124 5.75 10.14 -9.10
CA PRO A 124 5.68 9.01 -10.03
C PRO A 124 6.90 8.85 -10.95
N ASP A 125 7.83 9.82 -10.95
CA ASP A 125 8.96 9.81 -11.87
C ASP A 125 9.89 8.62 -11.63
N GLY A 126 10.07 7.79 -12.65
CA GLY A 126 10.98 6.66 -12.60
C GLY A 126 10.52 5.45 -11.80
N VAL A 127 9.27 5.42 -11.32
CA VAL A 127 8.71 4.30 -10.57
C VAL A 127 7.62 3.59 -11.39
N ASN A 128 7.49 2.28 -11.18
CA ASN A 128 6.54 1.43 -11.90
C ASN A 128 5.32 1.02 -11.05
N ARG A 129 5.12 1.70 -9.94
CA ARG A 129 4.02 1.47 -9.00
C ARG A 129 3.57 2.78 -8.37
N VAL A 130 2.39 2.78 -7.79
CA VAL A 130 1.90 3.87 -6.95
C VAL A 130 2.22 3.52 -5.50
N HIS A 131 2.99 4.37 -4.81
CA HIS A 131 3.12 4.29 -3.36
C HIS A 131 2.13 5.27 -2.72
N LEU A 132 1.26 4.75 -1.87
CA LEU A 132 0.30 5.53 -1.11
C LEU A 132 0.42 5.16 0.37
N ASP A 133 0.50 6.16 1.23
CA ASP A 133 0.44 5.94 2.66
C ASP A 133 -0.42 6.99 3.38
N VAL A 134 -0.79 6.68 4.62
CA VAL A 134 -1.62 7.55 5.46
C VAL A 134 -0.81 8.24 6.56
N ARG A 135 0.50 8.35 6.40
CA ARG A 135 1.41 9.09 7.29
C ARG A 135 1.44 10.58 6.95
N SER A 136 0.30 11.17 6.75
CA SER A 136 0.18 12.59 6.43
C SER A 136 0.12 13.44 7.70
N ASP A 137 0.63 14.67 7.61
CA ASP A 137 0.46 15.69 8.65
C ASP A 137 -0.95 16.30 8.65
N GLY A 138 -1.78 15.97 7.66
CA GLY A 138 -3.15 16.44 7.55
C GLY A 138 -3.32 17.83 6.95
N MET A 139 -2.25 18.49 6.52
CA MET A 139 -2.33 19.85 5.97
C MET A 139 -2.93 19.91 4.57
N HIS A 140 -2.78 18.84 3.79
CA HIS A 140 -3.32 18.72 2.44
C HIS A 140 -3.95 17.35 2.25
N SER A 141 -4.93 17.25 1.34
CA SER A 141 -5.52 15.96 0.97
C SER A 141 -4.48 15.01 0.38
N ILE A 142 -3.55 15.54 -0.42
CA ILE A 142 -2.44 14.78 -0.99
C ILE A 142 -1.15 15.55 -0.74
N THR A 143 -0.17 14.87 -0.13
CA THR A 143 1.20 15.35 0.03
C THR A 143 2.12 14.46 -0.81
N TYR A 144 2.97 15.06 -1.63
CA TYR A 144 3.94 14.33 -2.46
C TYR A 144 5.31 14.30 -1.78
N PHE A 145 6.03 13.21 -1.97
CA PHE A 145 7.40 13.07 -1.48
C PHE A 145 8.25 12.28 -2.49
N LYS A 146 9.57 12.44 -2.37
CA LYS A 146 10.55 11.63 -3.09
C LYS A 146 11.16 10.62 -2.14
N ALA A 147 11.22 9.37 -2.58
CA ALA A 147 11.84 8.32 -1.79
C ALA A 147 13.38 8.39 -1.85
#